data_737c6aa692e981f9e8313819a7fa6e70
#
_entry.id   737c6aa692e981f9e8313819a7fa6e70
#
_cell.length_a   1.000
_cell.length_b   1.000
_cell.length_c   1.000
_cell.angle_alpha   90.00
_cell.angle_beta   90.00
_cell.angle_gamma   90.00
#
_symmetry.space_group_name_H-M   'P 1'
#
loop_
_entity.id
_entity.type
_entity.pdbx_description
1 polymer ?
#
loop_
_entity_poly.entity_id
_entity_poly.type
_entity_poly.pdbx_seq_one_letter_code
_entity_poly.pdbx_strand_id
1 'polypeptide(L)'
;MRHLILYHKRNIGTGEKYINELVYRHLINFTLEQLISKNLKNKLRLRVYFRKKSHFDKNTVGYLLTTATTKTVPIRNAKMYIRIDMSFLNILETITHELVHLKQYATGQLSKRIWKSDNQVHYRWNKKDIGVQSDIEYKNRPYEIEAFEKQFPLVDKWTNYIKTPNYWTKENKLGLIWDVVLEQVRRELKVLEEKQTSKAGNQEKRKQLIGE
;
A
#
# COMPACT_ATOMS: atom_id res chain seq x y z
N MET A 1 9.47 -11.94 7.36
CA MET A 1 10.38 -11.50 6.28
C MET A 1 11.76 -11.23 6.88
N ARG A 2 12.82 -11.84 6.34
CA ARG A 2 14.18 -11.71 6.91
C ARG A 2 14.89 -10.40 6.53
N HIS A 3 14.43 -9.73 5.49
CA HIS A 3 15.12 -8.56 4.92
C HIS A 3 14.15 -7.39 4.65
N LEU A 4 13.46 -6.93 5.69
CA LEU A 4 12.70 -5.68 5.64
C LEU A 4 13.54 -4.56 6.25
N ILE A 5 13.88 -3.56 5.46
CA ILE A 5 14.63 -2.38 5.91
C ILE A 5 13.78 -1.14 5.64
N LEU A 6 13.55 -0.34 6.69
CA LEU A 6 12.84 0.94 6.60
C LEU A 6 13.85 2.09 6.66
N TYR A 7 13.71 3.04 5.74
CA TYR A 7 14.55 4.22 5.66
C TYR A 7 13.73 5.48 5.85
N HIS A 8 13.97 6.21 6.93
CA HIS A 8 13.40 7.54 7.17
C HIS A 8 14.46 8.63 6.91
N LYS A 9 14.05 9.76 6.34
CA LYS A 9 14.94 10.92 6.28
C LYS A 9 15.04 11.54 7.68
N ARG A 10 16.24 11.90 8.11
CA ARG A 10 16.66 12.22 9.50
C ARG A 10 15.89 13.31 10.27
N ASN A 11 14.85 13.94 9.77
CA ASN A 11 14.24 15.16 10.36
C ASN A 11 12.87 14.93 11.04
N ILE A 12 12.58 13.74 11.54
CA ILE A 12 11.40 13.47 12.38
C ILE A 12 11.88 13.28 13.81
N GLY A 13 11.20 13.85 14.80
CA GLY A 13 11.54 13.71 16.24
C GLY A 13 11.74 12.24 16.63
N THR A 14 12.70 11.98 17.52
CA THR A 14 13.20 10.61 17.78
C THR A 14 12.15 9.64 18.27
N GLY A 15 11.17 10.08 19.08
CA GLY A 15 10.11 9.23 19.63
C GLY A 15 9.03 8.86 18.60
N GLU A 16 8.50 9.86 17.90
CA GLU A 16 7.45 9.65 16.86
C GLU A 16 7.94 8.80 15.69
N LYS A 17 9.20 8.98 15.29
CA LYS A 17 9.84 8.15 14.26
C LYS A 17 9.88 6.68 14.65
N TYR A 18 10.22 6.38 15.90
CA TYR A 18 10.33 4.99 16.37
C TYR A 18 8.96 4.30 16.39
N ILE A 19 7.92 5.00 16.87
CA ILE A 19 6.55 4.50 16.90
C ILE A 19 6.05 4.20 15.48
N ASN A 20 6.20 5.15 14.57
CA ASN A 20 5.77 4.99 13.19
C ASN A 20 6.51 3.84 12.48
N GLU A 21 7.80 3.66 12.74
CA GLU A 21 8.56 2.55 12.18
C GLU A 21 8.02 1.18 12.63
N LEU A 22 7.69 1.03 13.90
CA LEU A 22 7.12 -0.20 14.45
C LEU A 22 5.76 -0.50 13.81
N VAL A 23 4.89 0.51 13.72
CA VAL A 23 3.57 0.40 13.10
C VAL A 23 3.68 -0.04 11.65
N TYR A 24 4.47 0.65 10.84
CA TYR A 24 4.63 0.32 9.42
C TYR A 24 5.26 -1.06 9.21
N ARG A 25 6.25 -1.41 10.02
CA ARG A 25 6.87 -2.75 9.99
C ARG A 25 5.84 -3.85 10.30
N HIS A 26 5.00 -3.61 11.29
CA HIS A 26 3.95 -4.55 11.68
C HIS A 26 2.89 -4.68 10.57
N LEU A 27 2.36 -3.57 10.05
CA LEU A 27 1.42 -3.55 8.93
C LEU A 27 1.97 -4.31 7.71
N ILE A 28 3.22 -4.03 7.32
CA ILE A 28 3.87 -4.68 6.18
C ILE A 28 3.96 -6.19 6.38
N ASN A 29 4.39 -6.64 7.56
CA ASN A 29 4.50 -8.07 7.85
C ASN A 29 3.14 -8.76 7.85
N PHE A 30 2.14 -8.16 8.49
CA PHE A 30 0.76 -8.65 8.52
C PHE A 30 0.18 -8.75 7.10
N THR A 31 0.26 -7.67 6.34
CA THR A 31 -0.27 -7.61 4.96
C THR A 31 0.37 -8.67 4.06
N LEU A 32 1.69 -8.83 4.12
CA LEU A 32 2.37 -9.87 3.35
C LEU A 32 1.96 -11.28 3.76
N GLU A 33 1.64 -11.52 5.03
CA GLU A 33 1.10 -12.82 5.48
C GLU A 33 -0.30 -13.12 4.93
N GLN A 34 -1.09 -12.07 4.66
CA GLN A 34 -2.40 -12.23 4.01
C GLN A 34 -2.30 -12.44 2.49
N LEU A 35 -1.23 -11.92 1.86
CA LEU A 35 -1.12 -11.87 0.40
C LEU A 35 -0.33 -13.02 -0.22
N ILE A 36 0.66 -13.57 0.50
CA ILE A 36 1.62 -14.53 -0.05
C ILE A 36 1.99 -15.63 0.95
N SER A 37 2.44 -16.77 0.43
CA SER A 37 2.90 -17.87 1.27
C SER A 37 4.13 -17.49 2.10
N LYS A 38 4.30 -18.14 3.26
CA LYS A 38 5.45 -17.98 4.15
C LYS A 38 6.79 -18.21 3.42
N ASN A 39 6.85 -19.20 2.53
CA ASN A 39 8.04 -19.48 1.74
C ASN A 39 8.40 -18.33 0.79
N LEU A 40 7.41 -17.75 0.12
CA LEU A 40 7.62 -16.62 -0.77
C LEU A 40 8.02 -15.37 0.02
N LYS A 41 7.31 -15.08 1.12
CA LYS A 41 7.64 -13.98 2.03
C LYS A 41 9.10 -14.03 2.50
N ASN A 42 9.61 -15.21 2.84
CA ASN A 42 10.99 -15.37 3.31
C ASN A 42 12.05 -15.14 2.23
N LYS A 43 11.68 -15.27 0.95
CA LYS A 43 12.58 -15.01 -0.19
C LYS A 43 12.58 -13.55 -0.64
N LEU A 44 11.65 -12.72 -0.15
CA LEU A 44 11.54 -11.31 -0.52
C LEU A 44 12.53 -10.45 0.27
N ARG A 45 13.09 -9.45 -0.43
CA ARG A 45 13.86 -8.35 0.13
C ARG A 45 13.16 -7.05 -0.23
N LEU A 46 12.65 -6.35 0.78
CA LEU A 46 11.93 -5.10 0.61
C LEU A 46 12.67 -3.98 1.35
N ARG A 47 12.96 -2.90 0.64
CA ARG A 47 13.44 -1.64 1.21
C ARG A 47 12.35 -0.60 1.07
N VAL A 48 11.92 0.00 2.16
CA VAL A 48 10.89 1.03 2.17
C VAL A 48 11.51 2.38 2.49
N TYR A 49 11.26 3.36 1.63
CA TYR A 49 11.78 4.71 1.74
C TYR A 49 10.62 5.68 1.98
N PHE A 50 10.64 6.34 3.11
CA PHE A 50 9.69 7.39 3.45
C PHE A 50 10.27 8.75 3.00
N ARG A 51 9.53 9.48 2.16
CA ARG A 51 9.97 10.70 1.49
C ARG A 51 8.90 11.78 1.53
N LYS A 52 9.32 13.05 1.49
CA LYS A 52 8.41 14.20 1.35
C LYS A 52 7.92 14.33 -0.09
N LYS A 53 6.83 15.08 -0.30
CA LYS A 53 6.21 15.35 -1.62
C LYS A 53 7.21 15.78 -2.71
N SER A 54 8.24 16.54 -2.34
CA SER A 54 9.29 17.00 -3.28
C SER A 54 10.07 15.89 -3.99
N HIS A 55 9.90 14.62 -3.59
CA HIS A 55 10.52 13.44 -4.22
C HIS A 55 9.56 12.68 -5.14
N PHE A 56 8.36 13.18 -5.32
CA PHE A 56 7.30 12.55 -6.10
C PHE A 56 6.77 13.49 -7.17
N ASP A 57 6.29 12.93 -8.26
CA ASP A 57 5.50 13.67 -9.24
C ASP A 57 4.20 14.18 -8.61
N LYS A 58 3.58 15.18 -9.24
CA LYS A 58 2.49 16.01 -8.69
C LYS A 58 1.39 15.22 -7.95
N ASN A 59 0.99 14.07 -8.46
CA ASN A 59 -0.12 13.26 -7.91
C ASN A 59 0.31 11.93 -7.33
N THR A 60 1.59 11.60 -7.34
CA THR A 60 2.10 10.33 -6.85
C THR A 60 2.17 10.34 -5.31
N VAL A 61 1.63 9.32 -4.68
CA VAL A 61 1.64 9.14 -3.22
C VAL A 61 2.54 7.99 -2.77
N GLY A 62 2.77 7.03 -3.66
CA GLY A 62 3.68 5.91 -3.47
C GLY A 62 4.02 5.26 -4.79
N TYR A 63 5.06 4.46 -4.82
CA TYR A 63 5.38 3.59 -5.96
C TYR A 63 6.35 2.47 -5.57
N LEU A 64 6.27 1.37 -6.29
CA LEU A 64 7.15 0.23 -6.16
C LEU A 64 8.13 0.18 -7.33
N LEU A 65 9.42 0.26 -7.04
CA LEU A 65 10.48 -0.02 -8.01
C LEU A 65 10.88 -1.47 -7.95
N THR A 66 10.76 -2.12 -9.09
CA THR A 66 11.21 -3.48 -9.32
C THR A 66 12.24 -3.46 -10.43
N THR A 67 13.29 -4.25 -10.32
CA THR A 67 14.23 -4.41 -11.43
C THR A 67 13.50 -5.11 -12.58
N ALA A 68 13.28 -4.36 -13.67
CA ALA A 68 12.80 -4.96 -14.91
C ALA A 68 13.89 -5.92 -15.42
N THR A 69 13.52 -7.15 -15.62
CA THR A 69 14.39 -8.13 -16.26
C THR A 69 13.81 -8.46 -17.64
N THR A 70 14.66 -8.68 -18.62
CA THR A 70 14.26 -9.18 -19.95
C THR A 70 13.66 -10.59 -19.89
N LYS A 71 13.72 -11.23 -18.71
CA LYS A 71 13.16 -12.55 -18.44
C LYS A 71 11.98 -12.41 -17.48
N THR A 72 10.93 -13.18 -17.69
CA THR A 72 9.72 -13.27 -16.84
C THR A 72 10.00 -14.00 -15.52
N VAL A 73 11.02 -13.57 -14.80
CA VAL A 73 11.35 -14.16 -13.50
C VAL A 73 10.61 -13.41 -12.39
N PRO A 74 9.92 -14.09 -11.50
CA PRO A 74 9.26 -13.45 -10.37
C PRO A 74 10.25 -12.65 -9.51
N ILE A 75 9.89 -11.42 -9.20
CA ILE A 75 10.76 -10.46 -8.51
C ILE A 75 10.95 -10.90 -7.05
N ARG A 76 12.18 -10.75 -6.55
CA ARG A 76 12.53 -11.04 -5.15
C ARG A 76 13.07 -9.81 -4.42
N ASN A 77 13.49 -8.78 -5.14
CA ASN A 77 14.02 -7.54 -4.58
C ASN A 77 13.14 -6.37 -5.04
N ALA A 78 12.72 -5.53 -4.10
CA ALA A 78 11.92 -4.35 -4.39
C ALA A 78 12.33 -3.16 -3.52
N LYS A 79 12.14 -1.95 -4.07
CA LYS A 79 12.19 -0.70 -3.33
C LYS A 79 10.80 -0.07 -3.39
N MET A 80 10.24 0.26 -2.24
CA MET A 80 8.96 0.95 -2.11
C MET A 80 9.23 2.37 -1.63
N TYR A 81 8.58 3.34 -2.24
CA TYR A 81 8.66 4.74 -1.86
C TYR A 81 7.29 5.21 -1.42
N ILE A 82 7.19 5.81 -0.24
CA ILE A 82 5.94 6.25 0.38
C ILE A 82 6.08 7.73 0.75
N ARG A 83 5.10 8.53 0.37
CA ARG A 83 5.01 9.93 0.75
C ARG A 83 4.51 10.04 2.20
N ILE A 84 5.19 10.85 3.04
CA ILE A 84 4.92 10.95 4.48
C ILE A 84 4.14 12.20 4.89
N ASP A 85 3.97 13.17 4.01
CA ASP A 85 3.22 14.41 4.25
C ASP A 85 1.73 14.25 3.87
N MET A 86 1.16 13.14 4.31
CA MET A 86 -0.24 12.76 4.14
C MET A 86 -0.86 12.40 5.49
N SER A 87 -2.17 12.19 5.55
CA SER A 87 -2.81 11.63 6.73
C SER A 87 -2.24 10.24 7.05
N PHE A 88 -2.30 9.85 8.30
CA PHE A 88 -1.78 8.55 8.73
C PHE A 88 -2.49 7.40 8.00
N LEU A 89 -3.81 7.47 7.87
CA LEU A 89 -4.60 6.46 7.15
C LEU A 89 -4.18 6.36 5.68
N ASN A 90 -3.99 7.48 4.99
CA ASN A 90 -3.52 7.48 3.60
C ASN A 90 -2.13 6.83 3.45
N ILE A 91 -1.26 6.97 4.45
CA ILE A 91 0.04 6.28 4.47
C ILE A 91 -0.17 4.76 4.58
N LEU A 92 -1.06 4.30 5.49
CA LEU A 92 -1.36 2.88 5.65
C LEU A 92 -1.95 2.27 4.37
N GLU A 93 -2.92 2.95 3.75
CA GLU A 93 -3.53 2.54 2.48
C GLU A 93 -2.49 2.49 1.35
N THR A 94 -1.63 3.50 1.24
CA THR A 94 -0.56 3.51 0.24
C THR A 94 0.41 2.35 0.44
N ILE A 95 0.81 2.06 1.68
CA ILE A 95 1.66 0.91 1.98
C ILE A 95 0.99 -0.39 1.54
N THR A 96 -0.28 -0.59 1.88
CA THR A 96 -1.00 -1.82 1.51
C THR A 96 -1.21 -1.93 0.00
N HIS A 97 -1.49 -0.83 -0.70
CA HIS A 97 -1.57 -0.75 -2.17
C HIS A 97 -0.26 -1.23 -2.82
N GLU A 98 0.87 -0.67 -2.43
CA GLU A 98 2.18 -1.05 -2.96
C GLU A 98 2.59 -2.49 -2.62
N LEU A 99 2.10 -3.04 -1.50
CA LEU A 99 2.30 -4.44 -1.14
C LEU A 99 1.47 -5.39 -2.02
N VAL A 100 0.31 -4.97 -2.49
CA VAL A 100 -0.44 -5.73 -3.51
C VAL A 100 0.36 -5.79 -4.80
N HIS A 101 0.96 -4.68 -5.26
CA HIS A 101 1.87 -4.70 -6.42
C HIS A 101 3.09 -5.59 -6.18
N LEU A 102 3.68 -5.57 -4.98
CA LEU A 102 4.77 -6.48 -4.64
C LEU A 102 4.35 -7.95 -4.78
N LYS A 103 3.15 -8.31 -4.29
CA LYS A 103 2.57 -9.65 -4.46
C LYS A 103 2.42 -10.00 -5.94
N GLN A 104 1.84 -9.11 -6.74
CA GLN A 104 1.61 -9.33 -8.16
C GLN A 104 2.93 -9.63 -8.90
N TYR A 105 3.98 -8.85 -8.65
CA TYR A 105 5.31 -9.09 -9.21
C TYR A 105 5.98 -10.34 -8.65
N ALA A 106 5.89 -10.57 -7.34
CA ALA A 106 6.54 -11.69 -6.68
C ALA A 106 5.95 -13.05 -7.07
N THR A 107 4.65 -13.08 -7.41
CA THR A 107 3.95 -14.28 -7.90
C THR A 107 4.03 -14.45 -9.42
N GLY A 108 4.50 -13.43 -10.15
CA GLY A 108 4.51 -13.40 -11.61
C GLY A 108 3.14 -13.11 -12.24
N GLN A 109 2.15 -12.69 -11.43
CA GLN A 109 0.84 -12.24 -11.91
C GLN A 109 0.98 -10.98 -12.77
N LEU A 110 1.82 -10.04 -12.33
CA LEU A 110 2.25 -8.87 -13.08
C LEU A 110 3.72 -9.03 -13.47
N SER A 111 4.05 -8.78 -14.71
CA SER A 111 5.44 -8.74 -15.20
C SER A 111 5.63 -7.68 -16.28
N LYS A 112 6.87 -7.22 -16.42
CA LYS A 112 7.29 -6.25 -17.43
C LYS A 112 8.24 -6.94 -18.41
N ARG A 113 8.07 -6.71 -19.69
CA ARG A 113 8.95 -7.23 -20.74
C ARG A 113 9.25 -6.13 -21.75
N ILE A 114 10.52 -5.98 -22.10
CA ILE A 114 10.91 -5.15 -23.25
C ILE A 114 10.72 -6.01 -24.51
N TRP A 115 9.89 -5.55 -25.43
CA TRP A 115 9.70 -6.20 -26.72
C TRP A 115 10.75 -5.70 -27.72
N LYS A 116 11.33 -6.65 -28.45
CA LYS A 116 12.40 -6.32 -29.41
C LYS A 116 11.86 -5.60 -30.65
N SER A 117 10.58 -5.77 -30.96
CA SER A 117 9.93 -5.20 -32.15
C SER A 117 9.78 -3.69 -32.11
N ASP A 118 9.50 -3.14 -30.92
CA ASP A 118 9.21 -1.72 -30.71
C ASP A 118 10.09 -1.06 -29.65
N ASN A 119 10.95 -1.84 -29.01
CA ASN A 119 11.80 -1.43 -27.88
C ASN A 119 11.02 -0.80 -26.71
N GLN A 120 9.74 -1.15 -26.57
CA GLN A 120 8.87 -0.63 -25.51
C GLN A 120 8.70 -1.63 -24.37
N VAL A 121 8.31 -1.11 -23.19
CA VAL A 121 8.02 -1.92 -22.01
C VAL A 121 6.56 -2.33 -22.04
N HIS A 122 6.31 -3.59 -22.37
CA HIS A 122 4.99 -4.20 -22.30
C HIS A 122 4.73 -4.78 -20.92
N TYR A 123 3.50 -4.68 -20.47
CA TYR A 123 3.01 -5.28 -19.24
C TYR A 123 2.25 -6.56 -19.56
N ARG A 124 2.43 -7.55 -18.69
CA ARG A 124 1.68 -8.81 -18.77
C ARG A 124 0.93 -9.01 -17.47
N TRP A 125 -0.34 -9.31 -17.59
CA TRP A 125 -1.23 -9.63 -16.49
C TRP A 125 -1.75 -11.06 -16.63
N ASN A 126 -1.55 -11.90 -15.61
CA ASN A 126 -1.90 -13.32 -15.66
C ASN A 126 -1.39 -14.01 -16.92
N LYS A 127 -0.13 -13.75 -17.29
CA LYS A 127 0.57 -14.26 -18.50
C LYS A 127 0.07 -13.70 -19.83
N LYS A 128 -1.02 -12.94 -19.87
CA LYS A 128 -1.53 -12.26 -21.08
C LYS A 128 -0.84 -10.91 -21.24
N ASP A 129 -0.45 -10.56 -22.45
CA ASP A 129 0.02 -9.22 -22.77
C ASP A 129 -1.14 -8.24 -22.71
N ILE A 130 -0.94 -7.14 -22.00
CA ILE A 130 -1.92 -6.05 -21.87
C ILE A 130 -1.41 -4.75 -22.52
N GLY A 131 -0.27 -4.81 -23.25
CA GLY A 131 0.28 -3.68 -23.97
C GLY A 131 1.17 -2.76 -23.14
N VAL A 132 1.40 -1.58 -23.68
CA VAL A 132 2.21 -0.52 -23.06
C VAL A 132 1.37 0.20 -22.00
N GLN A 133 2.01 0.57 -20.90
CA GLN A 133 1.31 1.21 -19.77
C GLN A 133 0.62 2.54 -20.15
N SER A 134 1.19 3.30 -21.08
CA SER A 134 0.62 4.56 -21.57
C SER A 134 -0.71 4.39 -22.29
N ASP A 135 -0.96 3.21 -22.87
CA ASP A 135 -2.11 2.96 -23.73
C ASP A 135 -3.36 2.57 -22.94
N ILE A 136 -3.19 2.31 -21.64
CA ILE A 136 -4.27 1.95 -20.75
C ILE A 136 -4.45 3.05 -19.70
N GLU A 137 -5.65 3.61 -19.65
CA GLU A 137 -6.00 4.57 -18.61
C GLU A 137 -5.77 3.97 -17.21
N TYR A 138 -5.18 4.74 -16.29
CA TYR A 138 -4.74 4.27 -14.97
C TYR A 138 -5.80 3.45 -14.23
N LYS A 139 -7.03 3.96 -14.19
CA LYS A 139 -8.15 3.29 -13.50
C LYS A 139 -8.61 1.97 -14.14
N ASN A 140 -8.24 1.73 -15.41
CA ASN A 140 -8.63 0.53 -16.16
C ASN A 140 -7.53 -0.53 -16.19
N ARG A 141 -6.39 -0.27 -15.55
CA ARG A 141 -5.29 -1.24 -15.44
C ARG A 141 -5.67 -2.34 -14.47
N PRO A 142 -5.70 -3.62 -14.87
CA PRO A 142 -6.21 -4.68 -14.02
C PRO A 142 -5.42 -4.87 -12.73
N TYR A 143 -4.13 -4.55 -12.74
CA TYR A 143 -3.28 -4.60 -11.55
C TYR A 143 -3.55 -3.45 -10.57
N GLU A 144 -3.94 -2.27 -11.06
CA GLU A 144 -4.37 -1.14 -10.22
C GLU A 144 -5.74 -1.41 -9.62
N ILE A 145 -6.68 -1.94 -10.41
CA ILE A 145 -8.01 -2.34 -9.92
C ILE A 145 -7.85 -3.31 -8.74
N GLU A 146 -7.08 -4.40 -8.89
CA GLU A 146 -6.84 -5.33 -7.78
C GLU A 146 -6.20 -4.63 -6.56
N ALA A 147 -5.27 -3.69 -6.79
CA ALA A 147 -4.61 -2.99 -5.70
C ALA A 147 -5.58 -2.09 -4.93
N PHE A 148 -6.43 -1.32 -5.64
CA PHE A 148 -7.47 -0.48 -5.01
C PHE A 148 -8.52 -1.30 -4.27
N GLU A 149 -8.99 -2.42 -4.84
CA GLU A 149 -9.96 -3.29 -4.19
C GLU A 149 -9.44 -3.90 -2.88
N LYS A 150 -8.13 -4.13 -2.77
CA LYS A 150 -7.54 -4.81 -1.62
C LYS A 150 -6.97 -3.88 -0.56
N GLN A 151 -6.57 -2.65 -0.91
CA GLN A 151 -5.84 -1.77 0.01
C GLN A 151 -6.63 -1.49 1.30
N PHE A 152 -7.88 -1.02 1.20
CA PHE A 152 -8.70 -0.69 2.34
C PHE A 152 -9.10 -1.93 3.17
N PRO A 153 -9.60 -3.04 2.58
CA PRO A 153 -9.87 -4.26 3.34
C PRO A 153 -8.67 -4.82 4.10
N LEU A 154 -7.46 -4.65 3.59
CA LEU A 154 -6.24 -5.07 4.27
C LEU A 154 -5.92 -4.19 5.48
N VAL A 155 -6.11 -2.88 5.38
CA VAL A 155 -5.96 -1.95 6.52
C VAL A 155 -7.01 -2.24 7.58
N ASP A 156 -8.29 -2.43 7.18
CA ASP A 156 -9.36 -2.76 8.11
C ASP A 156 -9.10 -4.09 8.84
N LYS A 157 -8.72 -5.13 8.09
CA LYS A 157 -8.36 -6.43 8.67
C LYS A 157 -7.20 -6.33 9.65
N TRP A 158 -6.18 -5.52 9.33
CA TRP A 158 -5.07 -5.27 10.22
C TRP A 158 -5.51 -4.52 11.48
N THR A 159 -6.33 -3.47 11.33
CA THR A 159 -6.86 -2.69 12.43
C THR A 159 -7.69 -3.54 13.39
N ASN A 160 -8.51 -4.45 12.85
CA ASN A 160 -9.29 -5.40 13.64
C ASN A 160 -8.40 -6.44 14.33
N TYR A 161 -7.35 -6.91 13.67
CA TYR A 161 -6.38 -7.82 14.26
C TYR A 161 -5.67 -7.23 15.48
N ILE A 162 -5.20 -5.98 15.39
CA ILE A 162 -4.52 -5.31 16.50
C ILE A 162 -5.47 -4.92 17.65
N LYS A 163 -6.80 -4.92 17.46
CA LYS A 163 -7.80 -4.71 18.52
C LYS A 163 -8.07 -5.97 19.36
N THR A 164 -7.62 -7.16 18.94
CA THR A 164 -7.94 -8.38 19.65
C THR A 164 -7.19 -8.47 21.00
N PRO A 165 -7.87 -8.80 22.12
CA PRO A 165 -7.26 -8.81 23.46
C PRO A 165 -6.04 -9.75 23.59
N ASN A 166 -6.06 -10.88 22.87
CA ASN A 166 -4.98 -11.86 22.91
C ASN A 166 -3.67 -11.40 22.25
N TYR A 167 -3.70 -10.34 21.47
CA TYR A 167 -2.51 -9.78 20.86
C TYR A 167 -1.61 -9.08 21.90
N TRP A 168 -2.22 -8.40 22.88
CA TRP A 168 -1.55 -7.55 23.87
C TRP A 168 -0.81 -8.29 24.96
N THR A 169 -1.20 -9.52 25.26
CA THR A 169 -0.64 -10.32 26.36
C THR A 169 0.78 -10.84 26.08
N LYS A 170 1.22 -10.90 24.83
CA LYS A 170 2.55 -11.40 24.46
C LYS A 170 3.65 -10.37 24.32
N GLU A 171 3.30 -9.08 24.15
CA GLU A 171 4.28 -8.02 23.90
C GLU A 171 4.01 -6.76 24.75
N ASN A 172 4.00 -6.90 26.05
CA ASN A 172 3.65 -5.86 27.07
C ASN A 172 4.34 -4.49 26.94
N LYS A 173 5.31 -4.29 26.04
CA LYS A 173 5.98 -3.00 25.83
C LYS A 173 5.35 -2.13 24.73
N LEU A 174 4.48 -2.67 23.92
CA LEU A 174 3.87 -1.98 22.77
C LEU A 174 2.42 -1.53 23.04
N GLY A 175 1.78 -1.97 24.12
CA GLY A 175 0.38 -1.69 24.43
C GLY A 175 0.01 -0.20 24.33
N LEU A 176 0.73 0.65 25.04
CA LEU A 176 0.50 2.10 25.03
C LEU A 176 0.67 2.75 23.65
N ILE A 177 1.60 2.23 22.85
CA ILE A 177 1.85 2.73 21.48
C ILE A 177 0.68 2.40 20.58
N TRP A 178 0.13 1.19 20.73
CA TRP A 178 -1.00 0.75 19.91
C TRP A 178 -2.29 1.47 20.24
N ASP A 179 -2.54 1.80 21.51
CA ASP A 179 -3.71 2.59 21.91
C ASP A 179 -3.69 3.97 21.24
N VAL A 180 -2.54 4.63 21.20
CA VAL A 180 -2.38 5.91 20.50
C VAL A 180 -2.61 5.76 18.99
N VAL A 181 -2.05 4.73 18.37
CA VAL A 181 -2.22 4.46 16.93
C VAL A 181 -3.67 4.13 16.60
N LEU A 182 -4.31 3.27 17.38
CA LEU A 182 -5.72 2.91 17.21
C LEU A 182 -6.63 4.11 17.35
N GLU A 183 -6.38 4.97 18.32
CA GLU A 183 -7.15 6.19 18.53
C GLU A 183 -7.01 7.15 17.34
N GLN A 184 -5.79 7.31 16.81
CA GLN A 184 -5.56 8.12 15.63
C GLN A 184 -6.28 7.55 14.38
N VAL A 185 -6.19 6.24 14.15
CA VAL A 185 -6.90 5.58 13.03
C VAL A 185 -8.40 5.73 13.19
N ARG A 186 -8.96 5.54 14.37
CA ARG A 186 -10.39 5.73 14.65
C ARG A 186 -10.87 7.15 14.34
N ARG A 187 -10.12 8.16 14.76
CA ARG A 187 -10.46 9.57 14.47
C ARG A 187 -10.48 9.85 12.97
N GLU A 188 -9.49 9.37 12.24
CA GLU A 188 -9.42 9.57 10.79
C GLU A 188 -10.53 8.82 10.06
N LEU A 189 -10.84 7.58 10.44
CA LEU A 189 -11.97 6.81 9.89
C LEU A 189 -13.31 7.52 10.13
N LYS A 190 -13.56 8.01 11.34
CA LYS A 190 -14.78 8.75 11.66
C LYS A 190 -14.95 10.00 10.79
N VAL A 191 -13.87 10.76 10.57
CA VAL A 191 -13.87 11.94 9.69
C VAL A 191 -14.18 11.56 8.23
N LEU A 192 -13.73 10.41 7.76
CA LEU A 192 -14.04 9.93 6.41
C LEU A 192 -15.49 9.50 6.29
N GLU A 193 -16.04 8.77 7.26
CA GLU A 193 -17.45 8.38 7.30
C GLU A 193 -18.36 9.61 7.30
N GLU A 194 -18.05 10.63 8.11
CA GLU A 194 -18.80 11.89 8.14
C GLU A 194 -18.76 12.64 6.80
N LYS A 195 -17.63 12.63 6.10
CA LYS A 195 -17.49 13.22 4.76
C LYS A 195 -18.27 12.44 3.69
N GLN A 196 -18.32 11.13 3.79
CA GLN A 196 -19.09 10.30 2.85
C GLN A 196 -20.59 10.48 3.03
N THR A 197 -21.07 10.48 4.27
CA THR A 197 -22.48 10.75 4.58
C THR A 197 -22.94 12.15 4.16
N SER A 198 -22.09 13.17 4.37
CA SER A 198 -22.34 14.53 3.92
C SER A 198 -22.41 14.65 2.38
N LYS A 199 -21.58 13.93 1.65
CA LYS A 199 -21.61 13.91 0.18
C LYS A 199 -22.86 13.19 -0.34
N ALA A 200 -23.24 12.06 0.26
CA ALA A 200 -24.45 11.34 -0.10
C ALA A 200 -25.71 12.19 0.13
N GLY A 201 -25.84 12.85 1.29
CA GLY A 201 -26.95 13.75 1.58
C GLY A 201 -27.02 14.96 0.65
N ASN A 202 -25.89 15.51 0.21
CA ASN A 202 -25.86 16.60 -0.77
C ASN A 202 -26.22 16.15 -2.19
N GLN A 203 -25.90 14.91 -2.57
CA GLN A 203 -26.32 14.35 -3.86
C GLN A 203 -27.83 14.08 -3.88
N GLU A 204 -28.37 13.60 -2.80
CA GLU A 204 -29.80 13.32 -2.67
C GLU A 204 -30.65 14.61 -2.70
N LYS A 205 -30.22 15.67 -1.99
CA LYS A 205 -30.82 16.99 -2.08
C LYS A 205 -30.75 17.60 -3.48
N ARG A 206 -29.65 17.40 -4.21
CA ARG A 206 -29.53 17.87 -5.61
C ARG A 206 -30.49 17.14 -6.55
N LYS A 207 -30.69 15.83 -6.39
CA LYS A 207 -31.65 15.06 -7.18
C LYS A 207 -33.08 15.53 -6.93
N GLN A 208 -33.44 15.80 -5.67
CA GLN A 208 -34.74 16.35 -5.31
C GLN A 208 -35.00 17.77 -5.86
N LEU A 209 -33.97 18.60 -6.01
CA LEU A 209 -34.08 19.95 -6.57
C LEU A 209 -34.17 19.97 -8.10
N ILE A 210 -33.68 18.93 -8.78
CA ILE A 210 -33.68 18.83 -10.26
C ILE A 210 -34.91 18.06 -10.76
N GLY A 211 -35.74 17.48 -9.86
CA GLY A 211 -36.99 16.84 -10.22
C GLY A 211 -36.88 15.50 -10.93
N GLU A 212 -35.76 14.76 -10.65
CA GLU A 212 -35.58 13.37 -11.06
C GLU A 212 -36.04 12.39 -9.99
#